data_5e0c4d1d9398ece8ab025da3a7d5637c
#
_entry.id   5e0c4d1d9398ece8ab025da3a7d5637c
#
_cell.length_a   1.000
_cell.length_b   1.000
_cell.length_c   1.000
_cell.angle_alpha   90.00
_cell.angle_beta   90.00
_cell.angle_gamma   90.00
#
_symmetry.space_group_name_H-M   'P 1'
#
loop_
_entity.id
_entity.type
_entity.pdbx_description
1 polymer ?
#
loop_
_entity_poly.entity_id
_entity_poly.type
_entity_poly.pdbx_seq_one_letter_code
_entity_poly.pdbx_strand_id
1 'polypeptide(L)'
;IADDQFGVYAPLISEMGLSAKKHPDSLIFDLVGNGFSQKCYDGVNFFCDKHPMGGRDKGIQSNMGNKKLNAKSYAEARAQMMTIKGESHKSLNIVPDLLVVAPQNEAISRELLFADLIAGSSNVNKNTCDLLVVPELSDYAEQWYLFCTKRYIKPFIFQEREKAKLVCKNKEDDDNIFFDDEVIYGIK
;
A
#
# COMPACT_ATOMS: atom_id res chain seq x y z
N ILE A 1 29.29 18.52 -15.83
CA ILE A 1 29.67 17.11 -15.55
C ILE A 1 31.13 16.87 -15.87
N ALA A 2 31.74 17.61 -16.83
CA ALA A 2 33.17 17.52 -17.13
C ALA A 2 34.04 17.90 -15.91
N ASP A 3 33.49 18.66 -14.97
CA ASP A 3 34.16 19.18 -13.77
C ASP A 3 33.75 18.46 -12.46
N ASP A 4 33.11 17.31 -12.58
CA ASP A 4 32.73 16.48 -11.41
C ASP A 4 33.93 15.71 -10.82
N GLN A 5 34.81 16.48 -10.17
CA GLN A 5 36.03 15.93 -9.54
C GLN A 5 35.73 14.94 -8.42
N PHE A 6 34.51 14.94 -7.87
CA PHE A 6 34.11 14.09 -6.72
C PHE A 6 33.13 12.98 -7.10
N GLY A 7 32.67 12.90 -8.35
CA GLY A 7 31.71 11.89 -8.81
C GLY A 7 30.35 12.00 -8.13
N VAL A 8 29.90 13.20 -7.73
CA VAL A 8 28.69 13.40 -6.94
C VAL A 8 27.42 13.33 -7.79
N TYR A 9 27.47 13.72 -9.05
CA TYR A 9 26.27 13.80 -9.90
C TYR A 9 25.71 12.44 -10.33
N ALA A 10 26.56 11.45 -10.58
CA ALA A 10 26.11 10.13 -10.98
C ALA A 10 25.24 9.43 -9.88
N PRO A 11 25.61 9.45 -8.58
CA PRO A 11 24.74 8.99 -7.50
C PRO A 11 23.42 9.75 -7.41
N LEU A 12 23.41 11.08 -7.57
CA LEU A 12 22.18 11.88 -7.50
C LEU A 12 21.21 11.53 -8.64
N ILE A 13 21.71 11.34 -9.86
CA ILE A 13 20.88 10.88 -11.00
C ILE A 13 20.31 9.48 -10.73
N SER A 14 21.11 8.59 -10.13
CA SER A 14 20.66 7.26 -9.76
C SER A 14 19.58 7.31 -8.69
N GLU A 15 19.68 8.18 -7.69
CA GLU A 15 18.69 8.38 -6.64
C GLU A 15 17.37 8.95 -7.19
N MET A 16 17.45 9.86 -8.16
CA MET A 16 16.27 10.34 -8.89
C MET A 16 15.54 9.17 -9.60
N GLY A 17 16.28 8.26 -10.23
CA GLY A 17 15.73 7.05 -10.84
C GLY A 17 15.04 6.12 -9.83
N LEU A 18 15.64 5.94 -8.64
CA LEU A 18 15.04 5.17 -7.55
C LEU A 18 13.76 5.83 -7.01
N SER A 19 13.74 7.15 -6.91
CA SER A 19 12.56 7.92 -6.50
C SER A 19 11.40 7.72 -7.46
N ALA A 20 11.66 7.80 -8.76
CA ALA A 20 10.64 7.53 -9.78
C ALA A 20 10.11 6.10 -9.73
N LYS A 21 10.97 5.12 -9.43
CA LYS A 21 10.56 3.72 -9.26
C LYS A 21 9.64 3.51 -8.06
N LYS A 22 9.82 4.28 -6.98
CA LYS A 22 8.98 4.23 -5.76
C LYS A 22 7.65 4.96 -5.90
N HIS A 23 7.53 5.85 -6.87
CA HIS A 23 6.32 6.68 -7.03
C HIS A 23 5.00 5.88 -7.13
N PRO A 24 4.91 4.75 -7.87
CA PRO A 24 3.71 3.90 -7.86
C PRO A 24 3.33 3.38 -6.49
N ASP A 25 4.31 2.99 -5.67
CA ASP A 25 4.07 2.50 -4.31
C ASP A 25 3.50 3.62 -3.43
N SER A 26 4.08 4.83 -3.51
CA SER A 26 3.56 6.00 -2.79
C SER A 26 2.10 6.28 -3.15
N LEU A 27 1.73 6.26 -4.45
CA LEU A 27 0.36 6.46 -4.89
C LEU A 27 -0.62 5.42 -4.33
N ILE A 28 -0.21 4.15 -4.30
CA ILE A 28 -1.04 3.06 -3.75
C ILE A 28 -1.22 3.22 -2.25
N PHE A 29 -0.15 3.51 -1.50
CA PHE A 29 -0.24 3.63 -0.04
C PHE A 29 -0.93 4.91 0.41
N ASP A 30 -0.86 5.99 -0.37
CA ASP A 30 -1.70 7.18 -0.18
C ASP A 30 -3.19 6.84 -0.32
N LEU A 31 -3.56 6.04 -1.31
CA LEU A 31 -4.95 5.56 -1.46
C LEU A 31 -5.37 4.67 -0.29
N VAL A 32 -4.48 3.80 0.20
CA VAL A 32 -4.74 2.93 1.37
C VAL A 32 -4.97 3.78 2.61
N GLY A 33 -4.06 4.71 2.93
CA GLY A 33 -4.16 5.59 4.10
C GLY A 33 -5.42 6.44 4.10
N ASN A 34 -5.79 6.96 2.94
CA ASN A 34 -6.98 7.80 2.74
C ASN A 34 -8.26 6.99 2.46
N GLY A 35 -8.22 5.66 2.49
CA GLY A 35 -9.35 4.80 2.12
C GLY A 35 -10.60 4.96 3.01
N PHE A 36 -10.46 5.53 4.20
CA PHE A 36 -11.59 5.88 5.09
C PHE A 36 -12.31 7.18 4.68
N SER A 37 -11.73 7.99 3.82
CA SER A 37 -12.29 9.27 3.37
C SER A 37 -12.58 9.31 1.87
N GLN A 38 -11.86 8.54 1.07
CA GLN A 38 -12.01 8.50 -0.39
C GLN A 38 -13.07 7.50 -0.83
N LYS A 39 -13.91 7.93 -1.77
CA LYS A 39 -14.99 7.12 -2.31
C LYS A 39 -14.48 6.03 -3.25
N CYS A 40 -15.11 4.87 -3.16
CA CYS A 40 -14.94 3.74 -4.04
C CYS A 40 -15.94 3.77 -5.21
N TYR A 41 -15.89 2.78 -6.10
CA TYR A 41 -16.75 2.64 -7.28
C TYR A 41 -18.25 2.54 -6.95
N ASP A 42 -18.60 2.11 -5.75
CA ASP A 42 -19.98 1.99 -5.26
C ASP A 42 -20.54 3.27 -4.61
N GLY A 43 -19.73 4.35 -4.59
CA GLY A 43 -20.11 5.67 -4.10
C GLY A 43 -19.94 5.87 -2.59
N VAL A 44 -19.59 4.83 -1.82
CA VAL A 44 -19.19 4.93 -0.41
C VAL A 44 -17.66 4.92 -0.28
N ASN A 45 -17.14 5.18 0.94
CA ASN A 45 -15.70 5.17 1.17
C ASN A 45 -15.12 3.77 0.96
N PHE A 46 -13.85 3.67 0.55
CA PHE A 46 -13.20 2.39 0.28
C PHE A 46 -13.19 1.48 1.51
N PHE A 47 -12.89 2.00 2.70
CA PHE A 47 -13.14 1.32 3.96
C PHE A 47 -14.42 1.88 4.60
N CYS A 48 -15.45 1.06 4.68
CA CYS A 48 -16.77 1.46 5.12
C CYS A 48 -17.49 0.27 5.79
N ASP A 49 -18.39 0.58 6.72
CA ASP A 49 -19.25 -0.40 7.38
C ASP A 49 -20.55 -0.70 6.61
N LYS A 50 -20.79 0.02 5.49
CA LYS A 50 -22.07 -0.01 4.75
C LYS A 50 -21.90 -0.17 3.25
N HIS A 51 -20.97 -1.03 2.82
CA HIS A 51 -20.88 -1.37 1.40
C HIS A 51 -22.14 -2.07 0.93
N PRO A 52 -22.77 -1.59 -0.15
CA PRO A 52 -23.95 -2.25 -0.70
C PRO A 52 -23.55 -3.62 -1.26
N MET A 53 -24.26 -4.66 -0.87
CA MET A 53 -24.20 -5.94 -1.55
C MET A 53 -24.98 -5.80 -2.85
N GLY A 54 -24.36 -6.19 -3.96
CA GLY A 54 -25.07 -6.30 -5.24
C GLY A 54 -26.20 -7.35 -5.19
N GLY A 55 -26.99 -7.42 -6.27
CA GLY A 55 -28.04 -8.41 -6.38
C GLY A 55 -29.43 -7.94 -5.92
N ARG A 56 -30.36 -8.90 -5.78
CA ARG A 56 -31.77 -8.61 -5.47
C ARG A 56 -31.99 -8.20 -4.01
N ASP A 57 -31.19 -8.75 -3.10
CA ASP A 57 -31.32 -8.51 -1.66
C ASP A 57 -30.33 -7.41 -1.24
N LYS A 58 -30.70 -6.18 -1.32
CA LYS A 58 -29.96 -4.95 -1.00
C LYS A 58 -29.32 -4.93 0.41
N GLY A 59 -28.57 -5.99 0.75
CA GLY A 59 -27.81 -6.10 2.00
C GLY A 59 -26.63 -5.14 2.05
N ILE A 60 -26.09 -4.98 3.22
CA ILE A 60 -24.86 -4.22 3.46
C ILE A 60 -23.79 -5.13 4.09
N GLN A 61 -22.53 -4.87 3.80
CA GLN A 61 -21.38 -5.52 4.41
C GLN A 61 -20.35 -4.48 4.85
N SER A 62 -19.57 -4.84 5.85
CA SER A 62 -18.47 -4.02 6.35
C SER A 62 -17.14 -4.63 5.92
N ASN A 63 -16.22 -3.77 5.47
CA ASN A 63 -14.81 -4.09 5.28
C ASN A 63 -13.91 -3.29 6.22
N MET A 64 -14.45 -2.66 7.25
CA MET A 64 -13.70 -1.87 8.22
C MET A 64 -13.92 -2.30 9.66
N GLY A 65 -12.96 -1.98 10.52
CA GLY A 65 -13.02 -2.06 11.97
C GLY A 65 -12.45 -0.79 12.60
N ASN A 66 -12.60 -0.63 13.91
CA ASN A 66 -12.12 0.52 14.68
C ASN A 66 -11.20 0.13 15.85
N LYS A 67 -10.65 -1.07 15.85
CA LYS A 67 -9.83 -1.60 16.95
C LYS A 67 -8.35 -1.47 16.64
N LYS A 68 -7.55 -1.12 17.65
CA LYS A 68 -6.10 -1.16 17.56
C LYS A 68 -5.62 -2.60 17.31
N LEU A 69 -4.47 -2.74 16.67
CA LEU A 69 -3.87 -4.03 16.39
C LEU A 69 -3.50 -4.77 17.68
N ASN A 70 -4.04 -5.94 17.84
CA ASN A 70 -3.68 -6.93 18.86
C ASN A 70 -4.15 -8.33 18.42
N ALA A 71 -3.77 -9.38 19.13
CA ALA A 71 -4.07 -10.75 18.77
C ALA A 71 -5.59 -11.01 18.60
N LYS A 72 -6.42 -10.41 19.45
CA LYS A 72 -7.88 -10.57 19.40
C LYS A 72 -8.49 -9.82 18.21
N SER A 73 -8.17 -8.54 18.04
CA SER A 73 -8.71 -7.72 16.94
C SER A 73 -8.26 -8.24 15.57
N TYR A 74 -7.05 -8.76 15.47
CA TYR A 74 -6.55 -9.41 14.26
C TYR A 74 -7.37 -10.67 13.93
N ALA A 75 -7.58 -11.56 14.91
CA ALA A 75 -8.36 -12.78 14.70
C ALA A 75 -9.82 -12.48 14.31
N GLU A 76 -10.43 -11.44 14.93
CA GLU A 76 -11.79 -11.00 14.60
C GLU A 76 -11.88 -10.45 13.18
N ALA A 77 -10.94 -9.57 12.76
CA ALA A 77 -10.91 -9.02 11.42
C ALA A 77 -10.66 -10.10 10.35
N ARG A 78 -9.78 -11.06 10.66
CA ARG A 78 -9.53 -12.21 9.80
C ARG A 78 -10.79 -13.05 9.61
N ALA A 79 -11.52 -13.34 10.69
CA ALA A 79 -12.79 -14.07 10.64
C ALA A 79 -13.86 -13.30 9.85
N GLN A 80 -13.97 -11.98 10.08
CA GLN A 80 -14.89 -11.12 9.34
C GLN A 80 -14.61 -11.18 7.84
N MET A 81 -13.36 -11.07 7.42
CA MET A 81 -12.97 -11.12 6.01
C MET A 81 -13.31 -12.46 5.36
N MET A 82 -13.12 -13.58 6.07
CA MET A 82 -13.47 -14.92 5.57
C MET A 82 -14.98 -15.17 5.46
N THR A 83 -15.79 -14.40 6.20
CA THR A 83 -17.27 -14.53 6.17
C THR A 83 -17.94 -13.61 5.16
N ILE A 84 -17.20 -12.79 4.42
CA ILE A 84 -17.74 -11.93 3.36
C ILE A 84 -18.48 -12.76 2.31
N LYS A 85 -19.70 -12.33 1.98
CA LYS A 85 -20.59 -13.02 1.05
C LYS A 85 -20.71 -12.26 -0.27
N GLY A 86 -20.92 -13.00 -1.34
CA GLY A 86 -21.26 -12.43 -2.65
C GLY A 86 -22.77 -12.24 -2.81
N GLU A 87 -23.18 -11.77 -3.98
CA GLU A 87 -24.60 -11.52 -4.35
C GLU A 87 -25.53 -12.73 -4.16
N SER A 88 -24.99 -13.94 -4.28
CA SER A 88 -25.74 -15.20 -4.06
C SER A 88 -25.77 -15.65 -2.61
N HIS A 89 -25.40 -14.79 -1.65
CA HIS A 89 -25.24 -15.09 -0.22
C HIS A 89 -24.25 -16.22 0.11
N LYS A 90 -23.50 -16.71 -0.86
CA LYS A 90 -22.44 -17.69 -0.65
C LYS A 90 -21.15 -16.97 -0.22
N SER A 91 -20.40 -17.59 0.68
CA SER A 91 -19.08 -17.07 1.07
C SER A 91 -18.20 -16.91 -0.17
N LEU A 92 -17.52 -15.76 -0.25
CA LEU A 92 -16.52 -15.51 -1.28
C LEU A 92 -15.20 -16.20 -0.98
N ASN A 93 -15.07 -16.85 0.18
CA ASN A 93 -13.84 -17.53 0.61
C ASN A 93 -12.60 -16.64 0.50
N ILE A 94 -12.70 -15.41 1.01
CA ILE A 94 -11.60 -14.44 1.00
C ILE A 94 -10.76 -14.70 2.24
N VAL A 95 -9.62 -15.37 2.07
CA VAL A 95 -8.67 -15.61 3.14
C VAL A 95 -7.59 -14.55 3.09
N PRO A 96 -7.43 -13.70 4.14
CA PRO A 96 -6.37 -12.70 4.16
C PRO A 96 -5.00 -13.39 4.24
N ASP A 97 -4.06 -12.89 3.45
CA ASP A 97 -2.70 -13.41 3.33
C ASP A 97 -1.62 -12.35 3.55
N LEU A 98 -2.00 -11.07 3.68
CA LEU A 98 -1.07 -9.97 3.87
C LEU A 98 -1.57 -9.01 4.95
N LEU A 99 -0.75 -8.79 6.00
CA LEU A 99 -0.93 -7.73 7.00
C LEU A 99 -0.05 -6.55 6.62
N VAL A 100 -0.65 -5.37 6.42
CA VAL A 100 0.05 -4.13 6.08
C VAL A 100 -0.05 -3.17 7.24
N VAL A 101 1.08 -2.63 7.68
CA VAL A 101 1.18 -1.74 8.85
C VAL A 101 2.18 -0.62 8.63
N ALA A 102 2.00 0.48 9.37
CA ALA A 102 3.01 1.51 9.53
C ALA A 102 4.22 0.99 10.36
N PRO A 103 5.42 1.61 10.25
CA PRO A 103 6.61 1.21 11.01
C PRO A 103 6.40 1.17 12.52
N GLN A 104 5.55 2.05 13.06
CA GLN A 104 5.23 2.11 14.49
C GLN A 104 4.57 0.81 15.01
N ASN A 105 3.90 0.08 14.12
CA ASN A 105 3.22 -1.18 14.44
C ASN A 105 4.07 -2.43 14.10
N GLU A 106 5.32 -2.26 13.63
CA GLU A 106 6.16 -3.40 13.22
C GLU A 106 6.39 -4.38 14.36
N ALA A 107 6.79 -3.91 15.54
CA ALA A 107 7.12 -4.77 16.67
C ALA A 107 5.94 -5.65 17.08
N ILE A 108 4.76 -5.05 17.26
CA ILE A 108 3.54 -5.79 17.63
C ILE A 108 3.10 -6.76 16.52
N SER A 109 3.30 -6.39 15.26
CA SER A 109 2.96 -7.26 14.11
C SER A 109 3.89 -8.46 14.01
N ARG A 110 5.18 -8.28 14.28
CA ARG A 110 6.16 -9.37 14.32
C ARG A 110 5.89 -10.34 15.46
N GLU A 111 5.60 -9.83 16.65
CA GLU A 111 5.19 -10.68 17.78
C GLU A 111 3.93 -11.47 17.42
N LEU A 112 2.92 -10.80 16.87
CA LEU A 112 1.64 -11.39 16.49
C LEU A 112 1.79 -12.53 15.47
N LEU A 113 2.63 -12.35 14.43
CA LEU A 113 2.70 -13.29 13.31
C LEU A 113 3.83 -14.31 13.41
N PHE A 114 4.87 -14.04 14.19
CA PHE A 114 6.08 -14.87 14.15
C PHE A 114 6.52 -15.42 15.51
N ALA A 115 6.08 -14.84 16.65
CA ALA A 115 6.41 -15.39 17.96
C ALA A 115 5.81 -16.79 18.16
N ASP A 116 6.53 -17.65 18.86
CA ASP A 116 6.02 -18.98 19.23
C ASP A 116 4.99 -18.91 20.37
N LEU A 117 5.25 -18.00 21.32
CA LEU A 117 4.42 -17.78 22.49
C LEU A 117 4.02 -16.31 22.59
N ILE A 118 2.78 -16.05 22.99
CA ILE A 118 2.28 -14.74 23.38
C ILE A 118 1.74 -14.87 24.81
N ALA A 119 2.23 -14.05 25.74
CA ALA A 119 1.85 -14.07 27.14
C ALA A 119 1.90 -15.49 27.79
N GLY A 120 2.91 -16.28 27.42
CA GLY A 120 3.10 -17.64 27.96
C GLY A 120 2.20 -18.73 27.33
N SER A 121 1.37 -18.39 26.36
CA SER A 121 0.51 -19.33 25.64
C SER A 121 0.95 -19.45 24.17
N SER A 122 0.68 -20.61 23.56
CA SER A 122 0.99 -20.83 22.13
C SER A 122 0.30 -19.79 21.24
N ASN A 123 1.05 -19.22 20.32
CA ASN A 123 0.53 -18.23 19.37
C ASN A 123 -0.29 -18.91 18.25
N VAL A 124 -1.59 -18.77 18.33
CA VAL A 124 -2.52 -19.32 17.33
C VAL A 124 -2.54 -18.55 16.00
N ASN A 125 -1.99 -17.32 15.98
CA ASN A 125 -1.93 -16.47 14.79
C ASN A 125 -0.60 -16.63 14.01
N LYS A 126 0.31 -17.46 14.51
CA LYS A 126 1.62 -17.64 13.89
C LYS A 126 1.50 -18.07 12.43
N ASN A 127 2.24 -17.41 11.54
CA ASN A 127 2.33 -17.69 10.09
C ASN A 127 0.96 -17.68 9.36
N THR A 128 -0.02 -16.94 9.85
CA THR A 128 -1.34 -16.85 9.21
C THR A 128 -1.41 -15.82 8.08
N CYS A 129 -0.50 -14.84 8.07
CA CYS A 129 -0.33 -13.83 7.02
C CYS A 129 1.15 -13.48 6.87
N ASP A 130 1.51 -12.97 5.69
CA ASP A 130 2.77 -12.26 5.48
C ASP A 130 2.67 -10.85 6.07
N LEU A 131 3.80 -10.25 6.44
CA LEU A 131 3.90 -8.89 6.98
C LEU A 131 4.55 -7.96 5.98
N LEU A 132 3.91 -6.83 5.71
CA LEU A 132 4.48 -5.71 4.95
C LEU A 132 4.48 -4.45 5.82
N VAL A 133 5.67 -3.95 6.14
CA VAL A 133 5.86 -2.69 6.86
C VAL A 133 6.09 -1.59 5.83
N VAL A 134 5.27 -0.55 5.89
CA VAL A 134 5.19 0.50 4.87
C VAL A 134 5.50 1.86 5.49
N PRO A 135 6.67 2.45 5.19
CA PRO A 135 7.05 3.78 5.70
C PRO A 135 6.08 4.89 5.31
N GLU A 136 5.48 4.81 4.13
CA GLU A 136 4.51 5.78 3.60
C GLU A 136 3.24 5.87 4.45
N LEU A 137 2.97 4.84 5.28
CA LEU A 137 1.84 4.84 6.22
C LEU A 137 2.17 5.43 7.60
N SER A 138 3.33 6.06 7.78
CA SER A 138 3.77 6.61 9.08
C SER A 138 2.80 7.62 9.67
N ASP A 139 2.11 8.40 8.84
CA ASP A 139 1.08 9.36 9.26
C ASP A 139 -0.23 8.69 9.68
N TYR A 140 -0.38 7.40 9.39
CA TYR A 140 -1.55 6.58 9.70
C TYR A 140 -1.23 5.49 10.73
N ALA A 141 -0.41 5.78 11.74
CA ALA A 141 0.10 4.82 12.73
C ALA A 141 -0.98 4.07 13.53
N GLU A 142 -2.18 4.63 13.65
CA GLU A 142 -3.32 3.97 14.32
C GLU A 142 -4.04 2.94 13.42
N GLN A 143 -3.71 2.92 12.12
CA GLN A 143 -4.35 2.07 11.13
C GLN A 143 -3.52 0.82 10.85
N TRP A 144 -4.20 -0.26 10.51
CA TRP A 144 -3.62 -1.49 10.03
C TRP A 144 -4.60 -2.17 9.07
N TYR A 145 -4.07 -2.93 8.12
CA TYR A 145 -4.86 -3.43 7.01
C TYR A 145 -4.60 -4.90 6.75
N LEU A 146 -5.67 -5.64 6.42
CA LEU A 146 -5.59 -7.02 5.94
C LEU A 146 -6.00 -7.08 4.48
N PHE A 147 -5.15 -7.69 3.66
CA PHE A 147 -5.43 -7.91 2.24
C PHE A 147 -5.42 -9.39 1.88
N CYS A 148 -6.18 -9.72 0.82
CA CYS A 148 -6.10 -10.98 0.12
C CYS A 148 -5.49 -10.72 -1.26
N THR A 149 -4.22 -11.09 -1.44
CA THR A 149 -3.46 -10.83 -2.66
C THR A 149 -3.51 -11.97 -3.67
N LYS A 150 -4.00 -13.15 -3.27
CA LYS A 150 -4.01 -14.36 -4.11
C LYS A 150 -5.18 -14.47 -5.08
N ARG A 151 -6.18 -13.57 -4.97
CA ARG A 151 -7.35 -13.59 -5.87
C ARG A 151 -7.06 -12.88 -7.20
N TYR A 152 -7.83 -13.20 -8.24
CA TYR A 152 -7.71 -12.55 -9.56
C TYR A 152 -8.05 -11.07 -9.50
N ILE A 153 -9.13 -10.70 -8.80
CA ILE A 153 -9.51 -9.30 -8.60
C ILE A 153 -8.70 -8.78 -7.42
N LYS A 154 -7.88 -7.78 -7.69
CA LYS A 154 -7.06 -7.11 -6.68
C LYS A 154 -7.78 -5.88 -6.12
N PRO A 155 -7.52 -5.49 -4.87
CA PRO A 155 -8.15 -4.31 -4.26
C PRO A 155 -7.70 -3.01 -4.92
N PHE A 156 -6.50 -2.97 -5.47
CA PHE A 156 -5.92 -1.82 -6.18
C PHE A 156 -5.40 -2.23 -7.54
N ILE A 157 -5.57 -1.34 -8.52
CA ILE A 157 -5.08 -1.53 -9.89
C ILE A 157 -4.23 -0.31 -10.24
N PHE A 158 -2.97 -0.55 -10.54
CA PHE A 158 -2.08 0.47 -11.10
C PHE A 158 -2.07 0.35 -12.63
N GLN A 159 -2.45 1.43 -13.31
CA GLN A 159 -2.42 1.51 -14.77
C GLN A 159 -1.27 2.41 -15.22
N GLU A 160 -0.19 1.82 -15.68
CA GLU A 160 0.93 2.54 -16.29
C GLU A 160 0.60 2.86 -17.74
N ARG A 161 0.53 4.15 -18.11
CA ARG A 161 0.31 4.59 -19.49
C ARG A 161 1.62 4.72 -20.26
N GLU A 162 2.64 5.23 -19.59
CA GLU A 162 3.97 5.43 -20.14
C GLU A 162 5.01 5.16 -19.06
N LYS A 163 6.06 4.41 -19.41
CA LYS A 163 7.17 4.14 -18.50
C LYS A 163 7.97 5.41 -18.26
N ALA A 164 8.36 5.63 -17.00
CA ALA A 164 9.25 6.73 -16.64
C ALA A 164 10.54 6.67 -17.47
N LYS A 165 10.93 7.80 -18.05
CA LYS A 165 12.15 7.95 -18.86
C LYS A 165 13.00 9.06 -18.30
N LEU A 166 14.29 8.78 -18.12
CA LEU A 166 15.27 9.81 -17.83
C LEU A 166 15.44 10.67 -19.09
N VAL A 167 15.32 11.98 -18.94
CA VAL A 167 15.55 12.96 -19.98
C VAL A 167 16.64 13.93 -19.53
N CYS A 168 17.45 14.38 -20.48
CA CYS A 168 18.52 15.34 -20.23
C CYS A 168 18.42 16.45 -21.27
N LYS A 169 18.51 17.71 -20.82
CA LYS A 169 18.72 18.88 -21.66
C LYS A 169 20.20 19.28 -21.56
N ASN A 170 21.00 18.85 -22.53
CA ASN A 170 22.44 19.05 -22.56
C ASN A 170 22.97 19.39 -23.96
N LYS A 171 22.07 19.71 -24.90
CA LYS A 171 22.46 20.11 -26.26
C LYS A 171 22.81 21.61 -26.29
N GLU A 172 23.77 22.00 -27.12
CA GLU A 172 24.18 23.37 -27.29
C GLU A 172 23.05 24.32 -27.67
N ASP A 173 21.98 23.79 -28.34
CA ASP A 173 20.80 24.56 -28.77
C ASP A 173 19.70 24.59 -27.67
N ASP A 174 19.89 23.92 -26.55
CA ASP A 174 18.90 23.97 -25.42
C ASP A 174 19.05 25.33 -24.71
N ASP A 175 17.92 26.01 -24.43
CA ASP A 175 17.87 27.33 -23.80
C ASP A 175 18.68 27.42 -22.50
N ASN A 176 18.65 26.38 -21.68
CA ASN A 176 19.38 26.31 -20.43
C ASN A 176 20.89 26.23 -20.61
N ILE A 177 21.38 25.64 -21.71
CA ILE A 177 22.82 25.65 -22.04
C ILE A 177 23.22 26.99 -22.64
N PHE A 178 22.41 27.54 -23.57
CA PHE A 178 22.74 28.75 -24.29
C PHE A 178 22.76 30.00 -23.38
N PHE A 179 21.82 30.11 -22.44
CA PHE A 179 21.72 31.30 -21.60
C PHE A 179 22.39 31.14 -20.22
N ASP A 180 22.38 29.94 -19.65
CA ASP A 180 22.74 29.74 -18.24
C ASP A 180 23.89 28.74 -18.03
N ASP A 181 24.37 28.08 -19.10
CA ASP A 181 25.39 27.01 -19.07
C ASP A 181 25.04 25.87 -18.07
N GLU A 182 23.74 25.57 -17.96
CA GLU A 182 23.22 24.56 -17.05
C GLU A 182 22.75 23.29 -17.76
N VAL A 183 23.11 22.13 -17.24
CA VAL A 183 22.58 20.82 -17.68
C VAL A 183 21.44 20.41 -16.79
N ILE A 184 20.25 20.14 -17.36
CA ILE A 184 19.05 19.76 -16.62
C ILE A 184 18.74 18.28 -16.84
N TYR A 185 18.65 17.54 -15.74
CA TYR A 185 18.14 16.17 -15.72
C TYR A 185 16.74 16.13 -15.15
N GLY A 186 15.88 15.30 -15.74
CA GLY A 186 14.52 15.10 -15.28
C GLY A 186 14.03 13.69 -15.57
N ILE A 187 12.95 13.29 -14.88
CA ILE A 187 12.19 12.06 -15.20
C ILE A 187 10.82 12.49 -15.69
N LYS A 188 10.41 11.93 -16.83
CA LYS A 188 9.16 12.25 -17.49
C LYS A 188 8.30 11.00 -17.62
#